data_dc5e50a5ca618f47c178e75307b71556
#
_entry.id   dc5e50a5ca618f47c178e75307b71556
#
_cell.length_a   1.000
_cell.length_b   1.000
_cell.length_c   1.000
_cell.angle_alpha   90.00
_cell.angle_beta   90.00
_cell.angle_gamma   90.00
#
_symmetry.space_group_name_H-M   'P 1'
#
loop_
_entity.id
_entity.type
_entity.pdbx_description
1 polymer ?
#
loop_
_entity_poly.entity_id
_entity_poly.type
_entity_poly.pdbx_seq_one_letter_code
_entity_poly.pdbx_strand_id
1 'polypeptide(L)'
;MSASLRLNPRARTTFVAGLIVAVLSPLAMADSSTSPFPGLELVPSKNVGALYRHPDVDISAYNKILIGEPAVEFSKNWNPRNYGRFGLSAAQLKKIRVDLAAMAKSAFAKALGDAGYEMVTAAGDGVLVVTPNIVNVFINAPDVATAGPSRTFTMDAGSATLALQVNDAVTGTLLAVALDQRRSGTLTMQWTTSASNRAAADTMLKGWTEQMKRELDAARAK
;
A
#
# COMPACT_ATOMS: atom_id res chain seq x y z
N MET A 1 24.06 41.03 -34.94
CA MET A 1 23.18 41.08 -33.76
C MET A 1 22.57 39.70 -33.62
N SER A 2 23.18 38.83 -32.80
CA SER A 2 22.74 37.46 -32.58
C SER A 2 21.95 37.39 -31.27
N ALA A 3 20.69 37.08 -31.33
CA ALA A 3 19.83 36.83 -30.19
C ALA A 3 19.95 35.35 -29.80
N SER A 4 20.64 35.05 -28.73
CA SER A 4 20.74 33.71 -28.13
C SER A 4 19.49 33.43 -27.31
N LEU A 5 18.64 32.52 -27.76
CA LEU A 5 17.55 31.93 -26.98
C LEU A 5 18.17 31.10 -25.84
N ARG A 6 17.99 31.53 -24.61
CA ARG A 6 18.29 30.72 -23.41
C ARG A 6 17.13 29.76 -23.19
N LEU A 7 17.37 28.48 -23.43
CA LEU A 7 16.50 27.41 -22.93
C LEU A 7 16.58 27.37 -21.40
N ASN A 8 15.45 27.49 -20.77
CA ASN A 8 15.30 27.35 -19.32
C ASN A 8 15.14 25.87 -18.98
N PRO A 9 16.04 25.25 -18.18
CA PRO A 9 15.92 23.85 -17.85
C PRO A 9 15.10 23.63 -16.57
N ARG A 10 14.22 22.66 -16.64
CA ARG A 10 13.69 21.87 -15.53
C ARG A 10 12.61 22.53 -14.68
N ALA A 11 11.39 22.44 -15.16
CA ALA A 11 10.25 22.31 -14.26
C ALA A 11 10.32 20.90 -13.64
N ARG A 12 10.90 20.79 -12.45
CA ARG A 12 10.74 19.61 -11.60
C ARG A 12 9.33 19.72 -11.02
N THR A 13 8.38 19.02 -11.63
CA THR A 13 7.07 18.83 -11.04
C THR A 13 7.25 17.94 -9.80
N THR A 14 7.37 18.56 -8.65
CA THR A 14 7.34 17.87 -7.36
C THR A 14 5.91 17.43 -7.15
N PHE A 15 5.59 16.17 -7.44
CA PHE A 15 4.36 15.55 -7.00
C PHE A 15 4.38 15.49 -5.47
N VAL A 16 3.70 16.43 -4.85
CA VAL A 16 3.34 16.34 -3.44
C VAL A 16 2.22 15.30 -3.40
N ALA A 17 2.58 14.05 -3.10
CA ALA A 17 1.62 13.03 -2.74
C ALA A 17 0.95 13.52 -1.44
N GLY A 18 -0.19 14.18 -1.59
CA GLY A 18 -1.05 14.55 -0.46
C GLY A 18 -1.50 13.27 0.23
N LEU A 19 -0.85 12.92 1.33
CA LEU A 19 -1.25 11.84 2.21
C LEU A 19 -2.59 12.23 2.83
N ILE A 20 -3.69 11.74 2.27
CA ILE A 20 -5.00 11.82 2.93
C ILE A 20 -4.96 10.79 4.05
N VAL A 21 -4.53 11.22 5.24
CA VAL A 21 -4.73 10.49 6.47
C VAL A 21 -6.22 10.56 6.78
N ALA A 22 -6.98 9.66 6.22
CA ALA A 22 -8.34 9.42 6.68
C ALA A 22 -8.24 8.85 8.10
N VAL A 23 -8.56 9.64 9.09
CA VAL A 23 -8.69 9.22 10.48
C VAL A 23 -9.82 8.20 10.54
N LEU A 24 -9.49 6.92 10.53
CA LEU A 24 -10.43 5.83 10.84
C LEU A 24 -10.77 5.90 12.32
N SER A 25 -11.75 6.74 12.66
CA SER A 25 -12.46 6.64 13.94
C SER A 25 -13.27 5.37 13.98
N PRO A 26 -13.49 4.73 15.16
CA PRO A 26 -14.30 3.51 15.25
C PRO A 26 -15.70 3.81 14.73
N LEU A 27 -16.23 2.89 13.93
CA LEU A 27 -17.55 2.96 13.30
C LEU A 27 -18.63 3.23 14.36
N ALA A 28 -19.01 4.50 14.51
CA ALA A 28 -20.40 4.81 14.80
C ALA A 28 -21.17 4.50 13.51
N MET A 29 -22.29 3.81 13.60
CA MET A 29 -23.19 3.58 12.47
C MET A 29 -23.58 4.94 11.90
N ALA A 30 -22.86 5.39 10.90
CA ALA A 30 -23.13 6.59 10.14
C ALA A 30 -23.83 6.17 8.85
N ASP A 31 -24.87 6.89 8.58
CA ASP A 31 -25.73 6.88 7.41
C ASP A 31 -24.97 6.46 6.13
N SER A 32 -25.53 5.49 5.40
CA SER A 32 -24.88 4.72 4.33
C SER A 32 -24.61 5.51 3.04
N SER A 33 -24.51 6.83 3.08
CA SER A 33 -24.48 7.66 1.87
C SER A 33 -23.25 8.51 1.64
N THR A 34 -22.27 8.55 2.57
CA THR A 34 -21.10 9.43 2.35
C THR A 34 -19.82 8.60 2.32
N SER A 35 -19.28 8.41 1.12
CA SER A 35 -17.96 7.82 0.92
C SER A 35 -16.88 8.63 1.66
N PRO A 36 -15.94 8.00 2.38
CA PRO A 36 -14.80 8.69 2.98
C PRO A 36 -13.83 9.28 1.93
N PHE A 37 -14.04 8.93 0.68
CA PHE A 37 -13.25 9.39 -0.47
C PHE A 37 -14.13 10.24 -1.38
N PRO A 38 -13.90 11.55 -1.47
CA PRO A 38 -14.70 12.44 -2.32
C PRO A 38 -14.72 11.99 -3.77
N GLY A 39 -15.91 11.93 -4.37
CA GLY A 39 -16.11 11.51 -5.77
C GLY A 39 -16.06 10.00 -6.02
N LEU A 40 -15.80 9.18 -4.99
CA LEU A 40 -15.85 7.73 -5.12
C LEU A 40 -17.09 7.14 -4.45
N GLU A 41 -17.65 6.09 -5.05
CA GLU A 41 -18.76 5.32 -4.52
C GLU A 41 -18.31 3.92 -4.07
N LEU A 42 -18.92 3.42 -3.00
CA LEU A 42 -18.67 2.06 -2.54
C LEU A 42 -19.28 1.06 -3.55
N VAL A 43 -18.44 0.17 -4.06
CA VAL A 43 -18.80 -0.87 -5.01
C VAL A 43 -18.72 -2.24 -4.33
N PRO A 44 -19.71 -3.12 -4.51
CA PRO A 44 -19.63 -4.48 -3.99
C PRO A 44 -18.39 -5.22 -4.55
N SER A 45 -17.57 -5.78 -3.67
CA SER A 45 -16.44 -6.63 -4.01
C SER A 45 -16.47 -7.90 -3.16
N LYS A 46 -16.11 -9.03 -3.76
CA LYS A 46 -15.91 -10.31 -3.05
C LYS A 46 -14.43 -10.56 -2.75
N ASN A 47 -13.55 -9.75 -3.31
CA ASN A 47 -12.11 -9.98 -3.26
C ASN A 47 -11.39 -9.07 -2.25
N VAL A 48 -11.93 -7.89 -1.93
CA VAL A 48 -11.35 -6.94 -0.98
C VAL A 48 -12.38 -6.51 0.06
N GLY A 49 -11.92 -6.04 1.22
CA GLY A 49 -12.78 -5.64 2.32
C GLY A 49 -13.69 -4.44 1.99
N ALA A 50 -13.19 -3.47 1.22
CA ALA A 50 -13.98 -2.38 0.66
C ALA A 50 -13.34 -1.90 -0.64
N LEU A 51 -14.17 -1.62 -1.64
CA LEU A 51 -13.76 -1.08 -2.93
C LEU A 51 -14.58 0.18 -3.23
N TYR A 52 -13.90 1.29 -3.43
CA TYR A 52 -14.48 2.55 -3.84
C TYR A 52 -14.03 2.86 -5.27
N ARG A 53 -14.92 3.29 -6.14
CA ARG A 53 -14.61 3.64 -7.53
C ARG A 53 -15.31 4.91 -7.94
N HIS A 54 -14.66 5.66 -8.84
CA HIS A 54 -15.30 6.78 -9.51
C HIS A 54 -16.39 6.25 -10.47
N PRO A 55 -17.64 6.69 -10.36
CA PRO A 55 -18.75 6.14 -11.14
C PRO A 55 -18.58 6.33 -12.64
N ASP A 56 -18.05 7.46 -13.06
CA ASP A 56 -17.99 7.90 -14.46
C ASP A 56 -16.67 7.54 -15.16
N VAL A 57 -15.77 6.79 -14.49
CA VAL A 57 -14.46 6.47 -15.06
C VAL A 57 -14.35 5.01 -15.43
N ASP A 58 -14.11 4.76 -16.70
CA ASP A 58 -13.74 3.45 -17.22
C ASP A 58 -12.22 3.22 -17.11
N ILE A 59 -11.81 2.46 -16.09
CA ILE A 59 -10.41 2.11 -15.89
C ILE A 59 -9.90 1.06 -16.89
N SER A 60 -10.77 0.42 -17.67
CA SER A 60 -10.37 -0.56 -18.70
C SER A 60 -9.64 0.10 -19.88
N ALA A 61 -9.84 1.40 -20.09
CA ALA A 61 -9.15 2.18 -21.11
C ALA A 61 -7.65 2.37 -20.81
N TYR A 62 -7.22 2.13 -19.58
CA TYR A 62 -5.83 2.27 -19.17
C TYR A 62 -5.09 0.95 -19.30
N ASN A 63 -3.96 0.95 -20.00
CA ASN A 63 -3.12 -0.22 -20.19
C ASN A 63 -1.69 -0.06 -19.63
N LYS A 64 -1.35 1.13 -19.16
CA LYS A 64 -0.04 1.47 -18.62
C LYS A 64 -0.13 1.78 -17.13
N ILE A 65 0.87 1.34 -16.38
CA ILE A 65 0.91 1.54 -14.94
C ILE A 65 2.25 2.11 -14.50
N LEU A 66 2.17 3.18 -13.73
CA LEU A 66 3.25 3.72 -12.92
C LEU A 66 3.00 3.34 -11.46
N ILE A 67 3.93 2.62 -10.83
CA ILE A 67 3.84 2.34 -9.40
C ILE A 67 4.27 3.57 -8.62
N GLY A 68 3.33 4.13 -7.85
CA GLY A 68 3.59 5.20 -6.90
C GLY A 68 4.48 4.74 -5.74
N GLU A 69 5.00 5.69 -4.96
CA GLU A 69 5.82 5.39 -3.78
C GLU A 69 4.93 5.02 -2.59
N PRO A 70 4.99 3.78 -2.08
CA PRO A 70 4.11 3.35 -1.01
C PRO A 70 4.44 4.05 0.31
N ALA A 71 3.42 4.55 1.02
CA ALA A 71 3.55 4.94 2.42
C ALA A 71 3.35 3.73 3.34
N VAL A 72 4.08 3.71 4.45
CA VAL A 72 3.93 2.70 5.51
C VAL A 72 3.69 3.38 6.83
N GLU A 73 2.55 3.08 7.46
CA GLU A 73 2.15 3.67 8.74
C GLU A 73 1.86 2.57 9.78
N PHE A 74 2.46 2.75 10.96
CA PHE A 74 2.15 1.88 12.09
C PHE A 74 0.78 2.19 12.69
N SER A 75 0.14 1.18 13.25
CA SER A 75 -1.10 1.33 14.00
C SER A 75 -0.90 2.29 15.19
N LYS A 76 -1.87 3.16 15.42
CA LYS A 76 -1.89 4.06 16.60
C LYS A 76 -1.88 3.29 17.91
N ASN A 77 -2.40 2.06 17.90
CA ASN A 77 -2.44 1.17 19.07
C ASN A 77 -1.17 0.35 19.24
N TRP A 78 -0.20 0.46 18.31
CA TRP A 78 1.06 -0.24 18.40
C TRP A 78 2.13 0.62 19.06
N ASN A 79 2.69 0.12 20.16
CA ASN A 79 3.71 0.84 20.91
C ASN A 79 5.08 0.17 20.73
N PRO A 80 6.00 0.77 19.97
CA PRO A 80 7.33 0.21 19.73
C PRO A 80 8.20 0.12 21.02
N ARG A 81 7.83 0.81 22.09
CA ARG A 81 8.53 0.75 23.39
C ARG A 81 8.29 -0.55 24.15
N ASN A 82 7.26 -1.31 23.78
CA ASN A 82 6.92 -2.58 24.44
C ASN A 82 7.84 -3.74 24.02
N TYR A 83 8.82 -3.48 23.14
CA TYR A 83 9.66 -4.53 22.58
C TYR A 83 11.13 -4.35 22.94
N GLY A 84 11.73 -5.44 23.46
CA GLY A 84 13.10 -5.43 23.95
C GLY A 84 13.31 -4.54 25.18
N ARG A 85 14.53 -4.45 25.66
CA ARG A 85 14.86 -3.69 26.88
C ARG A 85 14.66 -2.18 26.72
N PHE A 86 14.83 -1.65 25.53
CA PHE A 86 14.81 -0.21 25.24
C PHE A 86 13.77 0.19 24.18
N GLY A 87 12.93 -0.74 23.73
CA GLY A 87 12.04 -0.55 22.60
C GLY A 87 12.76 -0.52 21.24
N LEU A 88 12.01 -0.23 20.17
CA LEU A 88 12.59 -0.04 18.84
C LEU A 88 13.09 1.40 18.67
N SER A 89 14.29 1.54 18.18
CA SER A 89 14.88 2.85 17.84
C SER A 89 14.23 3.47 16.60
N ALA A 90 14.35 4.78 16.44
CA ALA A 90 13.88 5.50 15.26
C ALA A 90 14.49 4.94 13.95
N ALA A 91 15.75 4.51 13.99
CA ALA A 91 16.42 3.91 12.85
C ALA A 91 15.82 2.55 12.46
N GLN A 92 15.48 1.70 13.45
CA GLN A 92 14.80 0.42 13.22
C GLN A 92 13.39 0.64 12.66
N LEU A 93 12.63 1.60 13.21
CA LEU A 93 11.31 1.95 12.69
C LEU A 93 11.37 2.46 11.25
N LYS A 94 12.36 3.33 10.95
CA LYS A 94 12.58 3.79 9.57
C LYS A 94 12.92 2.64 8.64
N LYS A 95 13.80 1.73 9.06
CA LYS A 95 14.18 0.56 8.26
C LYS A 95 12.97 -0.32 7.95
N ILE A 96 12.12 -0.62 8.93
CA ILE A 96 10.89 -1.42 8.72
C ILE A 96 9.99 -0.75 7.68
N ARG A 97 9.78 0.57 7.77
CA ARG A 97 8.95 1.29 6.78
C ARG A 97 9.53 1.19 5.37
N VAL A 98 10.83 1.45 5.23
CA VAL A 98 11.51 1.41 3.92
C VAL A 98 11.47 0.02 3.32
N ASP A 99 11.79 -1.01 4.10
CA ASP A 99 11.79 -2.39 3.63
C ASP A 99 10.39 -2.82 3.18
N LEU A 100 9.35 -2.53 3.99
CA LEU A 100 7.98 -2.92 3.68
C LEU A 100 7.43 -2.15 2.46
N ALA A 101 7.76 -0.86 2.32
CA ALA A 101 7.41 -0.07 1.15
C ALA A 101 8.04 -0.64 -0.12
N ALA A 102 9.34 -0.97 -0.07
CA ALA A 102 10.05 -1.57 -1.20
C ALA A 102 9.48 -2.94 -1.59
N MET A 103 9.14 -3.78 -0.61
CA MET A 103 8.49 -5.08 -0.84
C MET A 103 7.12 -4.90 -1.50
N ALA A 104 6.29 -3.98 -1.01
CA ALA A 104 4.97 -3.69 -1.59
C ALA A 104 5.11 -3.19 -3.03
N LYS A 105 5.98 -2.21 -3.27
CA LYS A 105 6.25 -1.67 -4.61
C LYS A 105 6.66 -2.76 -5.60
N SER A 106 7.60 -3.62 -5.21
CA SER A 106 8.09 -4.72 -6.05
C SER A 106 7.02 -5.78 -6.31
N ALA A 107 6.26 -6.18 -5.28
CA ALA A 107 5.22 -7.21 -5.42
C ALA A 107 4.10 -6.76 -6.36
N PHE A 108 3.63 -5.51 -6.20
CA PHE A 108 2.59 -4.96 -7.05
C PHE A 108 3.07 -4.69 -8.48
N ALA A 109 4.30 -4.17 -8.66
CA ALA A 109 4.88 -4.00 -10.00
C ALA A 109 4.95 -5.32 -10.75
N LYS A 110 5.46 -6.38 -10.09
CA LYS A 110 5.52 -7.71 -10.68
C LYS A 110 4.13 -8.24 -11.03
N ALA A 111 3.19 -8.18 -10.10
CA ALA A 111 1.85 -8.75 -10.30
C ALA A 111 1.07 -8.04 -11.42
N LEU A 112 1.22 -6.72 -11.56
CA LEU A 112 0.59 -5.94 -12.62
C LEU A 112 1.26 -6.20 -13.98
N GLY A 113 2.59 -6.30 -14.02
CA GLY A 113 3.31 -6.72 -15.23
C GLY A 113 2.91 -8.12 -15.68
N ASP A 114 2.84 -9.08 -14.76
CA ASP A 114 2.38 -10.45 -15.04
C ASP A 114 0.90 -10.50 -15.49
N ALA A 115 0.09 -9.50 -15.13
CA ALA A 115 -1.30 -9.33 -15.57
C ALA A 115 -1.42 -8.64 -16.95
N GLY A 116 -0.30 -8.33 -17.60
CA GLY A 116 -0.24 -7.78 -18.95
C GLY A 116 -0.33 -6.26 -19.06
N TYR A 117 -0.14 -5.53 -17.93
CA TYR A 117 0.01 -4.09 -17.99
C TYR A 117 1.44 -3.69 -18.38
N GLU A 118 1.56 -2.64 -19.21
CA GLU A 118 2.84 -2.02 -19.49
C GLU A 118 3.31 -1.21 -18.29
N MET A 119 4.44 -1.61 -17.72
CA MET A 119 5.03 -0.90 -16.58
C MET A 119 5.86 0.29 -17.07
N VAL A 120 5.49 1.50 -16.67
CA VAL A 120 6.17 2.74 -17.08
C VAL A 120 6.80 3.46 -15.89
N THR A 121 7.75 4.35 -16.16
CA THR A 121 8.46 5.14 -15.14
C THR A 121 8.10 6.63 -15.15
N ALA A 122 7.25 7.05 -16.09
CA ALA A 122 6.81 8.43 -16.23
C ALA A 122 5.30 8.51 -16.38
N ALA A 123 4.71 9.61 -15.91
CA ALA A 123 3.32 9.95 -16.12
C ALA A 123 3.06 10.29 -17.59
N GLY A 124 1.87 10.02 -18.07
CA GLY A 124 1.42 10.30 -19.45
C GLY A 124 0.00 9.85 -19.67
N ASP A 125 -0.48 10.03 -20.88
CA ASP A 125 -1.83 9.62 -21.29
C ASP A 125 -2.01 8.11 -21.21
N GLY A 126 -3.16 7.69 -20.66
CA GLY A 126 -3.50 6.28 -20.49
C GLY A 126 -2.67 5.56 -19.41
N VAL A 127 -2.00 6.31 -18.52
CA VAL A 127 -1.23 5.78 -17.39
C VAL A 127 -2.02 5.89 -16.10
N LEU A 128 -2.15 4.78 -15.37
CA LEU A 128 -2.60 4.77 -13.98
C LEU A 128 -1.40 4.88 -13.03
N VAL A 129 -1.52 5.70 -12.02
CA VAL A 129 -0.62 5.65 -10.85
C VAL A 129 -1.26 4.74 -9.81
N VAL A 130 -0.63 3.59 -9.57
CA VAL A 130 -1.08 2.62 -8.57
C VAL A 130 -0.16 2.69 -7.35
N THR A 131 -0.69 3.06 -6.20
CA THR A 131 0.08 3.24 -4.96
C THR A 131 -0.40 2.29 -3.88
N PRO A 132 0.34 1.21 -3.58
CA PRO A 132 -0.01 0.23 -2.55
C PRO A 132 0.46 0.68 -1.17
N ASN A 133 -0.28 1.56 -0.51
CA ASN A 133 0.03 2.00 0.86
C ASN A 133 -0.27 0.88 1.86
N ILE A 134 0.60 0.71 2.85
CA ILE A 134 0.43 -0.25 3.93
C ILE A 134 0.21 0.51 5.24
N VAL A 135 -0.99 0.47 5.76
CA VAL A 135 -1.37 1.22 6.96
C VAL A 135 -1.78 0.30 8.10
N ASN A 136 -1.95 0.85 9.29
CA ASN A 136 -2.32 0.09 10.49
C ASN A 136 -1.39 -1.11 10.75
N VAL A 137 -0.10 -0.96 10.44
CA VAL A 137 0.88 -2.03 10.66
C VAL A 137 1.03 -2.28 12.15
N PHE A 138 0.73 -3.50 12.57
CA PHE A 138 0.90 -3.98 13.93
C PHE A 138 1.80 -5.22 13.91
N ILE A 139 2.95 -5.14 14.57
CA ILE A 139 3.94 -6.21 14.61
C ILE A 139 3.93 -6.80 16.02
N ASN A 140 3.55 -8.06 16.18
CA ASN A 140 3.45 -8.69 17.50
C ASN A 140 4.81 -8.95 18.14
N ALA A 141 5.81 -9.29 17.34
CA ALA A 141 7.15 -9.57 17.83
C ALA A 141 8.20 -9.10 16.82
N PRO A 142 8.53 -7.80 16.82
CA PRO A 142 9.61 -7.30 15.98
C PRO A 142 10.95 -7.91 16.41
N ASP A 143 11.81 -8.17 15.42
CA ASP A 143 13.17 -8.64 15.69
C ASP A 143 13.97 -7.51 16.36
N VAL A 144 14.21 -7.67 17.65
CA VAL A 144 15.05 -6.77 18.43
C VAL A 144 16.40 -7.44 18.65
N ALA A 145 17.47 -6.82 18.20
CA ALA A 145 18.81 -7.24 18.49
C ALA A 145 19.05 -7.14 20.01
N THR A 146 18.92 -8.26 20.71
CA THR A 146 19.29 -8.38 22.13
C THR A 146 20.64 -9.05 22.26
N ALA A 147 21.49 -8.56 23.16
CA ALA A 147 22.80 -9.15 23.48
C ALA A 147 22.66 -10.47 24.28
N GLY A 148 21.75 -11.37 23.85
CA GLY A 148 21.50 -12.65 24.50
C GLY A 148 20.48 -13.49 23.72
N PRO A 149 20.34 -14.79 24.01
CA PRO A 149 19.42 -15.68 23.32
C PRO A 149 17.96 -15.44 23.77
N SER A 150 17.46 -14.25 23.54
CA SER A 150 16.02 -13.95 23.71
C SER A 150 15.27 -14.43 22.48
N ARG A 151 14.45 -15.46 22.65
CA ARG A 151 13.65 -16.05 21.58
C ARG A 151 12.19 -15.79 21.89
N THR A 152 11.52 -15.02 21.03
CA THR A 152 10.08 -14.79 21.16
C THR A 152 9.32 -15.73 20.24
N PHE A 153 8.36 -16.45 20.80
CA PHE A 153 7.43 -17.27 20.03
C PHE A 153 6.13 -16.52 19.84
N THR A 154 5.58 -16.56 18.65
CA THR A 154 4.26 -16.02 18.37
C THR A 154 3.49 -16.92 17.42
N MET A 155 2.18 -16.95 17.57
CA MET A 155 1.25 -17.60 16.62
C MET A 155 0.81 -16.63 15.51
N ASP A 156 1.08 -15.33 15.67
CA ASP A 156 0.70 -14.28 14.75
C ASP A 156 1.85 -13.26 14.66
N ALA A 157 2.43 -13.11 13.49
CA ALA A 157 3.50 -12.13 13.25
C ALA A 157 3.00 -10.69 13.24
N GLY A 158 1.69 -10.48 13.03
CA GLY A 158 1.10 -9.15 13.03
C GLY A 158 -0.08 -8.99 12.09
N SER A 159 -0.50 -7.74 11.93
CA SER A 159 -1.56 -7.35 11.00
C SER A 159 -1.20 -6.09 10.23
N ALA A 160 -1.80 -5.91 9.07
CA ALA A 160 -1.69 -4.69 8.28
C ALA A 160 -2.94 -4.50 7.40
N THR A 161 -3.16 -3.29 6.96
CA THR A 161 -4.21 -2.94 6.00
C THR A 161 -3.55 -2.43 4.73
N LEU A 162 -3.90 -3.02 3.58
CA LEU A 162 -3.64 -2.43 2.29
C LEU A 162 -4.61 -1.27 2.06
N ALA A 163 -4.10 -0.11 1.68
CA ALA A 163 -4.86 1.02 1.16
C ALA A 163 -4.33 1.32 -0.26
N LEU A 164 -4.83 0.56 -1.23
CA LEU A 164 -4.44 0.69 -2.63
C LEU A 164 -5.16 1.88 -3.24
N GLN A 165 -4.41 2.87 -3.71
CA GLN A 165 -4.92 4.04 -4.42
C GLN A 165 -4.61 3.92 -5.90
N VAL A 166 -5.58 4.29 -6.74
CA VAL A 166 -5.45 4.35 -8.19
C VAL A 166 -5.82 5.74 -8.66
N ASN A 167 -4.88 6.42 -9.28
CA ASN A 167 -5.05 7.78 -9.79
C ASN A 167 -4.77 7.82 -11.29
N ASP A 168 -5.42 8.74 -11.99
CA ASP A 168 -4.99 9.15 -13.33
C ASP A 168 -3.64 9.89 -13.23
N ALA A 169 -2.68 9.53 -14.08
CA ALA A 169 -1.33 10.05 -14.00
C ALA A 169 -1.19 11.52 -14.48
N VAL A 170 -2.11 11.99 -15.31
CA VAL A 170 -2.08 13.35 -15.87
C VAL A 170 -2.82 14.32 -14.97
N THR A 171 -4.05 13.97 -14.58
CA THR A 171 -4.91 14.84 -13.80
C THR A 171 -4.70 14.71 -12.30
N GLY A 172 -4.12 13.60 -11.85
CA GLY A 172 -4.02 13.25 -10.43
C GLY A 172 -5.35 12.83 -9.80
N THR A 173 -6.44 12.76 -10.58
CA THR A 173 -7.76 12.39 -10.09
C THR A 173 -7.75 11.01 -9.47
N LEU A 174 -8.32 10.86 -8.28
CA LEU A 174 -8.49 9.58 -7.61
C LEU A 174 -9.61 8.79 -8.29
N LEU A 175 -9.28 7.64 -8.86
CA LEU A 175 -10.20 6.81 -9.64
C LEU A 175 -10.74 5.61 -8.84
N ALA A 176 -9.92 5.06 -7.95
CA ALA A 176 -10.33 3.97 -7.08
C ALA A 176 -9.50 3.90 -5.80
N VAL A 177 -10.13 3.36 -4.75
CA VAL A 177 -9.47 2.95 -3.51
C VAL A 177 -9.95 1.57 -3.11
N ALA A 178 -9.01 0.65 -2.88
CA ALA A 178 -9.32 -0.65 -2.29
C ALA A 178 -8.69 -0.75 -0.90
N LEU A 179 -9.50 -1.18 0.07
CA LEU A 179 -9.08 -1.40 1.45
C LEU A 179 -9.22 -2.88 1.79
N ASP A 180 -8.15 -3.51 2.27
CA ASP A 180 -8.18 -4.89 2.73
C ASP A 180 -7.27 -5.11 3.93
N GLN A 181 -7.82 -5.62 5.03
CA GLN A 181 -7.07 -5.93 6.24
C GLN A 181 -6.69 -7.40 6.27
N ARG A 182 -5.42 -7.68 6.59
CA ARG A 182 -4.93 -9.03 6.79
C ARG A 182 -4.21 -9.19 8.11
N ARG A 183 -4.29 -10.41 8.63
CA ARG A 183 -3.47 -10.89 9.73
C ARG A 183 -2.57 -12.00 9.21
N SER A 184 -1.33 -11.98 9.65
CA SER A 184 -0.41 -13.10 9.46
C SER A 184 -0.59 -14.05 10.63
N GLY A 185 -1.41 -15.07 10.46
CA GLY A 185 -1.55 -16.16 11.43
C GLY A 185 -0.87 -17.43 10.92
N THR A 186 -0.15 -18.11 11.79
CA THR A 186 0.29 -19.49 11.56
C THR A 186 -0.36 -20.37 12.62
N LEU A 187 -0.83 -21.55 12.21
CA LEU A 187 -1.40 -22.53 13.14
C LEU A 187 -0.35 -23.14 14.08
N THR A 188 0.93 -22.85 13.86
CA THR A 188 2.06 -23.34 14.65
C THR A 188 2.83 -22.16 15.26
N MET A 189 3.25 -22.31 16.52
CA MET A 189 4.17 -21.37 17.15
C MET A 189 5.48 -21.34 16.37
N GLN A 190 5.86 -20.16 15.92
CA GLN A 190 7.12 -19.96 15.20
C GLN A 190 8.02 -18.98 15.94
N TRP A 191 9.34 -19.18 15.76
CA TRP A 191 10.33 -18.23 16.22
C TRP A 191 10.21 -16.93 15.44
N THR A 192 10.13 -15.82 16.15
CA THR A 192 10.06 -14.52 15.49
C THR A 192 11.47 -14.01 15.22
N THR A 193 11.78 -13.87 13.95
CA THR A 193 13.02 -13.32 13.43
C THR A 193 12.70 -12.30 12.33
N SER A 194 13.69 -11.52 11.91
CA SER A 194 13.54 -10.65 10.73
C SER A 194 13.16 -11.45 9.48
N ALA A 195 13.65 -12.68 9.34
CA ALA A 195 13.31 -13.57 8.24
C ALA A 195 11.84 -14.02 8.29
N SER A 196 11.33 -14.43 9.48
CA SER A 196 9.93 -14.82 9.62
C SER A 196 8.95 -13.66 9.43
N ASN A 197 9.30 -12.46 9.92
CA ASN A 197 8.51 -11.25 9.70
C ASN A 197 8.47 -10.87 8.22
N ARG A 198 9.59 -11.02 7.50
CA ARG A 198 9.64 -10.80 6.05
C ARG A 198 8.77 -11.82 5.31
N ALA A 199 8.85 -13.09 5.64
CA ALA A 199 8.03 -14.15 5.03
C ALA A 199 6.53 -13.91 5.28
N ALA A 200 6.16 -13.42 6.47
CA ALA A 200 4.79 -13.03 6.79
C ALA A 200 4.31 -11.86 5.92
N ALA A 201 5.15 -10.83 5.75
CA ALA A 201 4.85 -9.70 4.87
C ALA A 201 4.73 -10.15 3.40
N ASP A 202 5.63 -11.00 2.89
CA ASP A 202 5.56 -11.57 1.54
C ASP A 202 4.25 -12.33 1.32
N THR A 203 3.80 -13.12 2.30
CA THR A 203 2.54 -13.86 2.23
C THR A 203 1.33 -12.93 2.16
N MET A 204 1.31 -11.86 2.97
CA MET A 204 0.24 -10.85 2.90
C MET A 204 0.23 -10.13 1.54
N LEU A 205 1.39 -9.69 1.07
CA LEU A 205 1.54 -9.00 -0.22
C LEU A 205 1.09 -9.87 -1.38
N LYS A 206 1.51 -11.15 -1.40
CA LYS A 206 1.06 -12.11 -2.40
C LYS A 206 -0.46 -12.25 -2.41
N GLY A 207 -1.07 -12.39 -1.24
CA GLY A 207 -2.52 -12.46 -1.15
C GLY A 207 -3.23 -11.20 -1.66
N TRP A 208 -2.70 -10.00 -1.39
CA TRP A 208 -3.26 -8.75 -1.90
C TRP A 208 -3.09 -8.59 -3.41
N THR A 209 -1.94 -8.98 -3.96
CA THR A 209 -1.72 -8.91 -5.41
C THR A 209 -2.60 -9.89 -6.18
N GLU A 210 -2.86 -11.08 -5.62
CA GLU A 210 -3.82 -12.04 -6.19
C GLU A 210 -5.26 -11.53 -6.15
N GLN A 211 -5.67 -10.84 -5.08
CA GLN A 211 -6.99 -10.20 -5.01
C GLN A 211 -7.13 -9.06 -6.02
N MET A 212 -6.12 -8.20 -6.11
CA MET A 212 -6.09 -7.11 -7.09
C MET A 212 -6.22 -7.66 -8.52
N LYS A 213 -5.48 -8.73 -8.85
CA LYS A 213 -5.59 -9.37 -10.16
C LYS A 213 -7.02 -9.81 -10.45
N ARG A 214 -7.69 -10.47 -9.48
CA ARG A 214 -9.10 -10.86 -9.65
C ARG A 214 -10.04 -9.67 -9.85
N GLU A 215 -9.83 -8.55 -9.16
CA GLU A 215 -10.63 -7.33 -9.38
C GLU A 215 -10.41 -6.73 -10.76
N LEU A 216 -9.16 -6.70 -11.25
CA LEU A 216 -8.85 -6.22 -12.59
C LEU A 216 -9.43 -7.13 -13.68
N ASP A 217 -9.34 -8.44 -13.52
CA ASP A 217 -9.93 -9.41 -14.45
C ASP A 217 -11.47 -9.24 -14.49
N ALA A 218 -12.11 -9.03 -13.32
CA ALA A 218 -13.54 -8.77 -13.24
C ALA A 218 -13.96 -7.43 -13.85
N ALA A 219 -13.09 -6.41 -13.80
CA ALA A 219 -13.34 -5.10 -14.41
C ALA A 219 -13.23 -5.15 -15.94
N ARG A 220 -12.33 -5.98 -16.47
CA ARG A 220 -12.14 -6.18 -17.93
C ARG A 220 -13.19 -7.06 -18.58
N ALA A 221 -13.89 -7.89 -17.80
CA ALA A 221 -14.90 -8.80 -18.30
C ALA A 221 -16.30 -8.15 -18.48
N LYS A 222 -16.44 -6.89 -18.14
CA LYS A 222 -17.66 -6.08 -18.28
C LYS A 222 -17.63 -5.25 -19.54
#